data_b6300398edcffdd29783beb1540e06f5
#
_entry.id   b6300398edcffdd29783beb1540e06f5
#
_cell.length_a   1.000
_cell.length_b   1.000
_cell.length_c   1.000
_cell.angle_alpha   90.00
_cell.angle_beta   90.00
_cell.angle_gamma   90.00
#
_symmetry.space_group_name_H-M   'P 1'
#
loop_
_entity.id
_entity.type
_entity.pdbx_description
1 polymer ?
#
loop_
_entity_poly.entity_id
_entity_poly.type
_entity_poly.pdbx_seq_one_letter_code
_entity_poly.pdbx_strand_id
1 'polypeptide(L)'
;MATSTSSGLVTKNNVPTVPEEKKKKRPKNYYFHEGTEKAIIRYNKSSDPHLRNKIYNEHIRHAFDKLAESIIHTFKFYYFDVGSVEVKHEVVSFLVMNMHKFKEGKGKAFSYFSIVAKNYLILNNNKNYKMGKIHYEMKVLDYKRNISSEVTTKDHSEVNSLFTDELVKFWEYNLTNIFRRDKDIRVADSVLHLFRIKQNIE
;
A
#
# COMPACT_ATOMS: atom_id res chain seq x y z
N MET A 1 28.47 -26.85 77.03
CA MET A 1 27.34 -25.99 76.66
C MET A 1 27.39 -25.90 75.14
N ALA A 2 26.49 -26.66 74.50
CA ALA A 2 26.47 -26.83 73.06
C ALA A 2 25.26 -26.13 72.52
N THR A 3 25.45 -25.26 71.51
CA THR A 3 24.40 -24.66 70.72
C THR A 3 24.46 -25.24 69.36
N SER A 4 23.43 -25.99 68.95
CA SER A 4 23.22 -26.60 67.71
C SER A 4 22.54 -25.60 66.76
N THR A 5 23.13 -25.33 65.62
CA THR A 5 22.52 -24.61 64.50
C THR A 5 22.01 -25.59 63.44
N SER A 6 20.68 -25.56 63.22
CA SER A 6 19.99 -26.33 62.19
C SER A 6 20.05 -25.57 60.86
N SER A 7 20.67 -26.17 59.84
CA SER A 7 20.68 -25.69 58.46
C SER A 7 19.53 -26.33 57.66
N GLY A 8 18.54 -25.50 57.30
CA GLY A 8 17.44 -25.92 56.43
C GLY A 8 17.89 -26.10 54.99
N LEU A 9 17.65 -27.29 54.45
CA LEU A 9 17.88 -27.65 53.06
C LEU A 9 16.71 -27.10 52.20
N VAL A 10 17.01 -26.17 51.30
CA VAL A 10 16.05 -25.74 50.27
C VAL A 10 16.19 -26.65 49.08
N THR A 11 15.23 -27.52 48.92
CA THR A 11 15.07 -28.38 47.71
C THR A 11 14.63 -27.52 46.53
N LYS A 12 15.49 -27.35 45.54
CA LYS A 12 15.15 -26.78 44.21
C LYS A 12 14.31 -27.79 43.43
N ASN A 13 13.03 -27.50 43.24
CA ASN A 13 12.17 -28.25 42.36
C ASN A 13 12.60 -27.99 40.90
N ASN A 14 13.24 -28.97 40.29
CA ASN A 14 13.50 -29.03 38.84
C ASN A 14 12.17 -29.33 38.14
N VAL A 15 11.53 -28.28 37.61
CA VAL A 15 10.48 -28.44 36.60
C VAL A 15 11.14 -28.72 35.28
N PRO A 16 10.85 -29.84 34.59
CA PRO A 16 11.41 -30.09 33.25
C PRO A 16 10.82 -29.08 32.28
N THR A 17 11.66 -28.18 31.78
CA THR A 17 11.35 -27.29 30.67
C THR A 17 11.15 -28.13 29.41
N VAL A 18 9.91 -28.20 28.93
CA VAL A 18 9.57 -28.75 27.62
C VAL A 18 10.32 -27.95 26.55
N PRO A 19 11.06 -28.59 25.64
CA PRO A 19 11.76 -27.89 24.59
C PRO A 19 10.74 -27.16 23.71
N GLU A 20 10.78 -25.83 23.66
CA GLU A 20 10.02 -25.06 22.70
C GLU A 20 10.41 -25.50 21.28
N GLU A 21 9.52 -26.21 20.60
CA GLU A 21 9.65 -26.49 19.17
C GLU A 21 9.77 -25.15 18.44
N LYS A 22 10.98 -24.84 17.99
CA LYS A 22 11.23 -23.69 17.11
C LYS A 22 10.36 -23.85 15.87
N LYS A 23 9.23 -23.15 15.81
CA LYS A 23 8.35 -23.09 14.65
C LYS A 23 9.22 -22.80 13.43
N LYS A 24 9.38 -23.79 12.53
CA LYS A 24 10.13 -23.67 11.27
C LYS A 24 9.54 -22.48 10.52
N LYS A 25 10.27 -21.38 10.42
CA LYS A 25 9.86 -20.21 9.64
C LYS A 25 9.64 -20.68 8.20
N ARG A 26 8.41 -20.56 7.71
CA ARG A 26 8.09 -20.87 6.32
C ARG A 26 9.02 -20.04 5.42
N PRO A 27 9.66 -20.62 4.39
CA PRO A 27 10.53 -19.87 3.50
C PRO A 27 9.73 -18.72 2.87
N LYS A 28 10.25 -17.50 2.93
CA LYS A 28 9.57 -16.26 2.53
C LYS A 28 9.04 -16.30 1.08
N ASN A 29 9.58 -17.16 0.22
CA ASN A 29 9.29 -17.21 -1.23
C ASN A 29 8.88 -18.62 -1.68
N TYR A 30 8.02 -19.27 -0.93
CA TYR A 30 7.57 -20.64 -1.25
C TYR A 30 6.96 -20.78 -2.66
N TYR A 31 6.32 -19.72 -3.18
CA TYR A 31 5.68 -19.70 -4.50
C TYR A 31 6.64 -19.38 -5.65
N PHE A 32 7.86 -18.89 -5.37
CA PHE A 32 8.86 -18.54 -6.36
C PHE A 32 10.18 -19.21 -6.03
N HIS A 33 10.43 -20.35 -6.60
CA HIS A 33 11.58 -21.22 -6.31
C HIS A 33 12.52 -21.34 -7.51
N GLU A 34 13.62 -22.06 -7.34
CA GLU A 34 14.63 -22.29 -8.40
C GLU A 34 14.04 -22.95 -9.65
N GLY A 35 13.05 -23.85 -9.48
CA GLY A 35 12.32 -24.44 -10.61
C GLY A 35 11.59 -23.42 -11.48
N THR A 36 11.00 -22.37 -10.87
CA THR A 36 10.38 -21.26 -11.62
C THR A 36 11.43 -20.47 -12.41
N GLU A 37 12.62 -20.24 -11.83
CA GLU A 37 13.71 -19.55 -12.52
C GLU A 37 14.20 -20.35 -13.74
N LYS A 38 14.43 -21.65 -13.58
CA LYS A 38 14.78 -22.57 -14.69
C LYS A 38 13.69 -22.61 -15.77
N ALA A 39 12.42 -22.58 -15.37
CA ALA A 39 11.30 -22.52 -16.30
C ALA A 39 11.28 -21.21 -17.11
N ILE A 40 11.56 -20.07 -16.49
CA ILE A 40 11.68 -18.77 -17.18
C ILE A 40 12.81 -18.80 -18.20
N ILE A 41 13.97 -19.34 -17.84
CA ILE A 41 15.11 -19.46 -18.76
C ILE A 41 14.75 -20.36 -19.95
N ARG A 42 14.09 -21.50 -19.68
CA ARG A 42 13.62 -22.43 -20.73
C ARG A 42 12.57 -21.77 -21.63
N TYR A 43 11.65 -21.00 -21.05
CA TYR A 43 10.65 -20.22 -21.79
C TYR A 43 11.32 -19.23 -22.75
N ASN A 44 12.34 -18.50 -22.29
CA ASN A 44 13.06 -17.51 -23.09
C ASN A 44 13.90 -18.15 -24.23
N LYS A 45 14.41 -19.37 -24.02
CA LYS A 45 15.18 -20.12 -25.03
C LYS A 45 14.29 -20.80 -26.08
N SER A 46 13.03 -21.03 -25.79
CA SER A 46 12.11 -21.72 -26.71
C SER A 46 11.56 -20.76 -27.76
N SER A 47 11.53 -21.20 -29.03
CA SER A 47 10.86 -20.49 -30.11
C SER A 47 9.46 -21.03 -30.41
N ASP A 48 9.13 -22.23 -29.90
CA ASP A 48 7.82 -22.87 -30.12
C ASP A 48 6.74 -22.24 -29.20
N PRO A 49 5.67 -21.66 -29.77
CA PRO A 49 4.59 -21.06 -29.01
C PRO A 49 3.85 -22.05 -28.10
N HIS A 50 3.63 -23.28 -28.56
CA HIS A 50 2.93 -24.30 -27.79
C HIS A 50 3.74 -24.72 -26.55
N LEU A 51 5.03 -24.92 -26.72
CA LEU A 51 5.93 -25.25 -25.61
C LEU A 51 6.04 -24.09 -24.62
N ARG A 52 6.14 -22.84 -25.09
CA ARG A 52 6.14 -21.65 -24.23
C ARG A 52 4.87 -21.54 -23.41
N ASN A 53 3.71 -21.73 -24.02
CA ASN A 53 2.42 -21.69 -23.34
C ASN A 53 2.31 -22.78 -22.26
N LYS A 54 2.77 -24.00 -22.55
CA LYS A 54 2.81 -25.11 -21.60
C LYS A 54 3.71 -24.76 -20.39
N ILE A 55 4.95 -24.34 -20.62
CA ILE A 55 5.89 -23.95 -19.56
C ILE A 55 5.31 -22.82 -18.70
N TYR A 56 4.70 -21.82 -19.33
CA TYR A 56 4.08 -20.70 -18.62
C TYR A 56 2.97 -21.18 -17.70
N ASN A 57 2.01 -21.94 -18.20
CA ASN A 57 0.85 -22.37 -17.41
C ASN A 57 1.23 -23.31 -16.26
N GLU A 58 2.19 -24.24 -16.48
CA GLU A 58 2.58 -25.23 -15.49
C GLU A 58 3.51 -24.68 -14.40
N HIS A 59 4.41 -23.75 -14.74
CA HIS A 59 5.51 -23.40 -13.82
C HIS A 59 5.62 -21.92 -13.48
N ILE A 60 5.13 -20.99 -14.33
CA ILE A 60 5.38 -19.56 -14.18
C ILE A 60 4.15 -18.81 -13.69
N ARG A 61 2.97 -19.12 -14.25
CA ARG A 61 1.72 -18.40 -14.01
C ARG A 61 1.43 -18.19 -12.52
N HIS A 62 1.41 -19.28 -11.76
CA HIS A 62 1.11 -19.20 -10.32
C HIS A 62 2.12 -18.36 -9.55
N ALA A 63 3.41 -18.45 -9.92
CA ALA A 63 4.46 -17.67 -9.27
C ALA A 63 4.31 -16.16 -9.54
N PHE A 64 3.97 -15.77 -10.77
CA PHE A 64 3.73 -14.38 -11.14
C PHE A 64 2.45 -13.82 -10.54
N ASP A 65 1.36 -14.59 -10.51
CA ASP A 65 0.11 -14.21 -9.84
C ASP A 65 0.34 -13.91 -8.36
N LYS A 66 1.03 -14.80 -7.65
CA LYS A 66 1.34 -14.62 -6.23
C LYS A 66 2.34 -13.49 -5.97
N LEU A 67 3.30 -13.30 -6.87
CA LEU A 67 4.24 -12.18 -6.79
C LEU A 67 3.51 -10.84 -6.92
N ALA A 68 2.66 -10.69 -7.95
CA ALA A 68 1.88 -9.48 -8.17
C ALA A 68 0.96 -9.17 -6.98
N GLU A 69 0.20 -10.17 -6.50
CA GLU A 69 -0.66 -10.07 -5.33
C GLU A 69 0.13 -9.60 -4.08
N SER A 70 1.26 -10.24 -3.80
CA SER A 70 2.11 -9.91 -2.66
C SER A 70 2.63 -8.46 -2.72
N ILE A 71 3.03 -7.98 -3.90
CA ILE A 71 3.55 -6.62 -4.08
C ILE A 71 2.43 -5.60 -3.92
N ILE A 72 1.26 -5.82 -4.52
CA ILE A 72 0.10 -4.93 -4.39
C ILE A 72 -0.28 -4.77 -2.92
N HIS A 73 -0.39 -5.87 -2.18
CA HIS A 73 -0.74 -5.83 -0.76
C HIS A 73 0.35 -5.22 0.13
N THR A 74 1.62 -5.52 -0.13
CA THR A 74 2.74 -5.04 0.69
C THR A 74 2.93 -3.54 0.57
N PHE A 75 2.83 -3.00 -0.63
CA PHE A 75 3.05 -1.58 -0.90
C PHE A 75 1.76 -0.76 -0.95
N LYS A 76 0.59 -1.40 -0.73
CA LYS A 76 -0.73 -0.73 -0.65
C LYS A 76 -1.01 0.15 -1.86
N PHE A 77 -0.83 -0.38 -3.06
CA PHE A 77 -1.18 0.31 -4.30
C PHE A 77 -2.70 0.29 -4.49
N TYR A 78 -3.39 1.34 -4.07
CA TYR A 78 -4.86 1.43 -4.09
C TYR A 78 -5.40 2.57 -4.98
N TYR A 79 -4.53 3.38 -5.56
CA TYR A 79 -4.94 4.51 -6.42
C TYR A 79 -5.12 4.05 -7.87
N PHE A 80 -6.08 3.17 -8.09
CA PHE A 80 -6.45 2.71 -9.42
C PHE A 80 -7.95 2.88 -9.58
N ASP A 81 -8.38 3.32 -10.76
CA ASP A 81 -9.79 3.41 -11.12
C ASP A 81 -10.43 2.03 -11.34
N VAL A 82 -9.59 0.99 -11.40
CA VAL A 82 -9.98 -0.40 -11.64
C VAL A 82 -9.76 -1.27 -10.41
N GLY A 83 -10.47 -2.41 -10.37
CA GLY A 83 -10.39 -3.35 -9.26
C GLY A 83 -9.01 -4.00 -9.08
N SER A 84 -8.68 -4.41 -7.87
CA SER A 84 -7.38 -5.03 -7.55
C SER A 84 -7.05 -6.28 -8.37
N VAL A 85 -8.06 -7.01 -8.84
CA VAL A 85 -7.91 -8.19 -9.70
C VAL A 85 -7.42 -7.79 -11.08
N GLU A 86 -7.97 -6.71 -11.64
CA GLU A 86 -7.57 -6.17 -12.95
C GLU A 86 -6.14 -5.64 -12.90
N VAL A 87 -5.81 -4.87 -11.86
CA VAL A 87 -4.43 -4.40 -11.61
C VAL A 87 -3.46 -5.57 -11.54
N LYS A 88 -3.83 -6.65 -10.84
CA LYS A 88 -3.01 -7.86 -10.77
C LYS A 88 -2.79 -8.48 -12.16
N HIS A 89 -3.83 -8.61 -12.97
CA HIS A 89 -3.72 -9.14 -14.33
C HIS A 89 -2.85 -8.26 -15.22
N GLU A 90 -2.95 -6.96 -15.10
CA GLU A 90 -2.13 -5.99 -15.81
C GLU A 90 -0.65 -6.14 -15.46
N VAL A 91 -0.33 -6.25 -14.15
CA VAL A 91 1.04 -6.50 -13.68
C VAL A 91 1.59 -7.81 -14.23
N VAL A 92 0.81 -8.90 -14.15
CA VAL A 92 1.22 -10.21 -14.66
C VAL A 92 1.49 -10.15 -16.16
N SER A 93 0.62 -9.51 -16.93
CA SER A 93 0.81 -9.29 -18.38
C SER A 93 2.09 -8.51 -18.66
N PHE A 94 2.35 -7.46 -17.90
CA PHE A 94 3.58 -6.69 -18.02
C PHE A 94 4.83 -7.51 -17.70
N LEU A 95 4.77 -8.37 -16.68
CA LEU A 95 5.88 -9.27 -16.33
C LEU A 95 6.16 -10.28 -17.45
N VAL A 96 5.11 -10.85 -18.06
CA VAL A 96 5.24 -11.78 -19.18
C VAL A 96 5.88 -11.11 -20.40
N MET A 97 5.42 -9.90 -20.74
CA MET A 97 6.00 -9.12 -21.84
C MET A 97 7.49 -8.81 -21.63
N ASN A 98 7.91 -8.59 -20.39
CA ASN A 98 9.30 -8.27 -20.05
C ASN A 98 10.15 -9.49 -19.66
N MET A 99 9.59 -10.69 -19.70
CA MET A 99 10.26 -11.93 -19.28
C MET A 99 11.52 -12.21 -20.09
N HIS A 100 11.53 -11.86 -21.37
CA HIS A 100 12.66 -12.01 -22.29
C HIS A 100 13.90 -11.19 -21.88
N LYS A 101 13.73 -10.14 -21.08
CA LYS A 101 14.83 -9.30 -20.58
C LYS A 101 15.61 -9.92 -19.44
N PHE A 102 15.07 -10.95 -18.80
CA PHE A 102 15.76 -11.64 -17.72
C PHE A 102 16.94 -12.46 -18.29
N LYS A 103 18.12 -12.24 -17.73
CA LYS A 103 19.35 -12.95 -18.09
C LYS A 103 19.86 -13.76 -16.91
N GLU A 104 20.14 -15.04 -17.17
CA GLU A 104 20.77 -15.94 -16.22
C GLU A 104 22.11 -15.38 -15.72
N GLY A 105 22.42 -15.56 -14.44
CA GLY A 105 23.68 -15.12 -13.84
C GLY A 105 23.75 -13.65 -13.36
N LYS A 106 22.75 -12.81 -13.66
CA LYS A 106 22.69 -11.42 -13.18
C LYS A 106 21.90 -11.22 -11.86
N GLY A 107 21.52 -12.31 -11.21
CA GLY A 107 20.77 -12.32 -9.96
C GLY A 107 19.57 -13.25 -10.00
N LYS A 108 18.91 -13.40 -8.88
CA LYS A 108 17.73 -14.27 -8.76
C LYS A 108 16.52 -13.71 -9.50
N ALA A 109 15.81 -14.54 -10.22
CA ALA A 109 14.60 -14.18 -10.96
C ALA A 109 13.54 -13.50 -10.07
N PHE A 110 13.34 -14.00 -8.85
CA PHE A 110 12.44 -13.38 -7.88
C PHE A 110 12.76 -11.91 -7.62
N SER A 111 14.03 -11.59 -7.34
CA SER A 111 14.45 -10.21 -7.07
C SER A 111 14.26 -9.31 -8.28
N TYR A 112 14.61 -9.79 -9.47
CA TYR A 112 14.43 -9.06 -10.72
C TYR A 112 12.96 -8.73 -10.98
N PHE A 113 12.08 -9.73 -10.98
CA PHE A 113 10.66 -9.51 -11.27
C PHE A 113 9.93 -8.74 -10.18
N SER A 114 10.38 -8.85 -8.91
CA SER A 114 9.84 -8.01 -7.83
C SER A 114 10.11 -6.53 -8.04
N ILE A 115 11.31 -6.17 -8.49
CA ILE A 115 11.67 -4.77 -8.79
C ILE A 115 10.90 -4.29 -10.02
N VAL A 116 10.81 -5.11 -11.07
CA VAL A 116 10.08 -4.78 -12.31
C VAL A 116 8.61 -4.53 -12.02
N ALA A 117 7.94 -5.42 -11.28
CA ALA A 117 6.54 -5.28 -10.89
C ALA A 117 6.31 -4.03 -10.01
N LYS A 118 7.17 -3.83 -9.01
CA LYS A 118 7.08 -2.65 -8.13
C LYS A 118 7.21 -1.35 -8.91
N ASN A 119 8.21 -1.24 -9.78
CA ASN A 119 8.43 -0.02 -10.57
C ASN A 119 7.27 0.25 -11.53
N TYR A 120 6.72 -0.79 -12.16
CA TYR A 120 5.54 -0.67 -12.99
C TYR A 120 4.34 -0.14 -12.21
N LEU A 121 4.06 -0.71 -11.03
CA LEU A 121 2.97 -0.27 -10.17
C LEU A 121 3.14 1.17 -9.67
N ILE A 122 4.38 1.59 -9.33
CA ILE A 122 4.65 2.98 -8.95
C ILE A 122 4.34 3.93 -10.11
N LEU A 123 4.79 3.62 -11.32
CA LEU A 123 4.56 4.46 -12.49
C LEU A 123 3.08 4.56 -12.82
N ASN A 124 2.36 3.43 -12.80
CA ASN A 124 0.93 3.39 -13.10
C ASN A 124 0.10 4.11 -12.00
N ASN A 125 0.41 3.88 -10.73
CA ASN A 125 -0.21 4.57 -9.61
C ASN A 125 -0.03 6.09 -9.70
N ASN A 126 1.19 6.56 -10.00
CA ASN A 126 1.46 7.99 -10.16
C ASN A 126 0.74 8.59 -11.37
N LYS A 127 0.63 7.84 -12.48
CA LYS A 127 -0.15 8.24 -13.65
C LYS A 127 -1.63 8.41 -13.30
N ASN A 128 -2.22 7.41 -12.64
CA ASN A 128 -3.63 7.44 -12.25
C ASN A 128 -3.92 8.56 -11.24
N TYR A 129 -3.03 8.78 -10.26
CA TYR A 129 -3.15 9.92 -9.35
C TYR A 129 -3.15 11.26 -10.09
N LYS A 130 -2.25 11.47 -11.04
CA LYS A 130 -2.21 12.70 -11.85
C LYS A 130 -3.48 12.86 -12.69
N MET A 131 -3.95 11.79 -13.33
CA MET A 131 -5.17 11.81 -14.11
C MET A 131 -6.39 12.10 -13.24
N GLY A 132 -6.51 11.47 -12.08
CA GLY A 132 -7.57 11.74 -11.11
C GLY A 132 -7.59 13.21 -10.67
N LYS A 133 -6.41 13.81 -10.41
CA LYS A 133 -6.31 15.24 -10.09
C LYS A 133 -6.78 16.13 -11.23
N ILE A 134 -6.37 15.86 -12.46
CA ILE A 134 -6.80 16.61 -13.65
C ILE A 134 -8.33 16.51 -13.83
N HIS A 135 -8.90 15.31 -13.71
CA HIS A 135 -10.34 15.11 -13.81
C HIS A 135 -11.12 15.85 -12.72
N TYR A 136 -10.60 15.85 -11.50
CA TYR A 136 -11.20 16.63 -10.41
C TYR A 136 -11.18 18.13 -10.73
N GLU A 137 -10.04 18.67 -11.15
CA GLU A 137 -9.91 20.08 -11.53
C GLU A 137 -10.83 20.44 -12.70
N MET A 138 -10.97 19.59 -13.71
CA MET A 138 -11.90 19.79 -14.82
C MET A 138 -13.36 19.80 -14.35
N LYS A 139 -13.77 18.85 -13.50
CA LYS A 139 -15.13 18.84 -12.92
C LYS A 139 -15.43 20.12 -12.15
N VAL A 140 -14.47 20.62 -11.39
CA VAL A 140 -14.62 21.89 -10.66
C VAL A 140 -14.76 23.08 -11.62
N LEU A 141 -14.01 23.10 -12.71
CA LEU A 141 -14.12 24.15 -13.74
C LEU A 141 -15.47 24.09 -14.47
N ASP A 142 -15.93 22.89 -14.86
CA ASP A 142 -17.25 22.71 -15.50
C ASP A 142 -18.38 23.11 -14.54
N TYR A 143 -18.29 22.75 -13.27
CA TYR A 143 -19.25 23.17 -12.26
C TYR A 143 -19.28 24.69 -12.13
N LYS A 144 -18.11 25.36 -12.04
CA LYS A 144 -18.04 26.83 -12.00
C LYS A 144 -18.59 27.49 -13.28
N ARG A 145 -18.32 26.90 -14.46
CA ARG A 145 -18.85 27.41 -15.74
C ARG A 145 -20.36 27.31 -15.78
N ASN A 146 -20.94 26.19 -15.39
CA ASN A 146 -22.39 25.99 -15.40
C ASN A 146 -23.08 26.90 -14.40
N ILE A 147 -22.49 27.10 -13.20
CA ILE A 147 -23.02 28.05 -12.22
C ILE A 147 -22.94 29.51 -12.73
N SER A 148 -21.83 29.89 -13.37
CA SER A 148 -21.70 31.25 -13.90
C SER A 148 -22.65 31.58 -15.04
N SER A 149 -23.21 30.57 -15.72
CA SER A 149 -24.21 30.73 -16.76
C SER A 149 -25.64 30.84 -16.22
N GLU A 150 -25.92 30.29 -15.02
CA GLU A 150 -27.28 30.29 -14.44
C GLU A 150 -27.51 31.30 -13.30
N VAL A 151 -26.43 31.80 -12.69
CA VAL A 151 -26.59 32.66 -11.48
C VAL A 151 -25.80 33.94 -11.58
N THR A 152 -26.37 34.94 -12.21
CA THR A 152 -26.10 36.35 -11.93
C THR A 152 -26.79 36.76 -10.61
N THR A 153 -26.43 36.16 -9.48
CA THR A 153 -26.95 36.59 -8.18
C THR A 153 -25.86 36.57 -7.11
N LYS A 154 -25.86 37.64 -6.34
CA LYS A 154 -24.88 37.99 -5.30
C LYS A 154 -24.81 37.05 -4.08
N ASP A 155 -25.54 35.92 -4.08
CA ASP A 155 -25.77 35.12 -2.87
C ASP A 155 -24.70 34.01 -2.59
N HIS A 156 -23.78 33.74 -3.51
CA HIS A 156 -22.83 32.66 -3.28
C HIS A 156 -21.71 32.96 -2.28
N SER A 157 -21.40 34.25 -2.05
CA SER A 157 -20.38 34.60 -1.04
C SER A 157 -20.88 34.35 0.37
N GLU A 158 -22.15 34.68 0.63
CA GLU A 158 -22.79 34.47 1.94
C GLU A 158 -23.01 33.02 2.28
N VAL A 159 -23.46 32.19 1.32
CA VAL A 159 -23.62 30.73 1.53
C VAL A 159 -22.29 30.06 1.78
N ASN A 160 -21.24 30.45 1.06
CA ASN A 160 -19.90 29.90 1.26
C ASN A 160 -19.30 30.34 2.61
N SER A 161 -19.55 31.54 3.06
CA SER A 161 -19.08 32.01 4.37
C SER A 161 -19.79 31.29 5.51
N LEU A 162 -21.13 31.14 5.44
CA LEU A 162 -21.90 30.35 6.41
C LEU A 162 -21.44 28.88 6.50
N PHE A 163 -21.23 28.27 5.36
CA PHE A 163 -20.71 26.89 5.32
C PHE A 163 -19.31 26.78 5.94
N THR A 164 -18.44 27.75 5.66
CA THR A 164 -17.08 27.77 6.20
C THR A 164 -17.10 27.97 7.72
N ASP A 165 -17.99 28.84 8.23
CA ASP A 165 -18.16 29.08 9.66
C ASP A 165 -18.68 27.84 10.41
N GLU A 166 -19.66 27.16 9.84
CA GLU A 166 -20.17 25.90 10.40
C GLU A 166 -19.11 24.81 10.40
N LEU A 167 -18.31 24.72 9.32
CA LEU A 167 -17.23 23.76 9.21
C LEU A 167 -16.13 24.02 10.24
N VAL A 168 -15.72 25.27 10.44
CA VAL A 168 -14.74 25.67 11.46
C VAL A 168 -15.27 25.33 12.85
N LYS A 169 -16.52 25.67 13.19
CA LYS A 169 -17.16 25.33 14.47
C LYS A 169 -17.23 23.83 14.69
N PHE A 170 -17.58 23.05 13.67
CA PHE A 170 -17.59 21.59 13.75
C PHE A 170 -16.21 21.02 14.08
N TRP A 171 -15.17 21.50 13.41
CA TRP A 171 -13.80 21.06 13.66
C TRP A 171 -13.33 21.41 15.07
N GLU A 172 -13.60 22.62 15.54
CA GLU A 172 -13.26 23.07 16.89
C GLU A 172 -13.89 22.18 17.97
N TYR A 173 -15.17 21.87 17.80
CA TYR A 173 -15.88 21.03 18.75
C TYR A 173 -15.36 19.57 18.74
N ASN A 174 -14.87 19.08 17.63
CA ASN A 174 -14.47 17.69 17.46
C ASN A 174 -12.94 17.48 17.46
N LEU A 175 -12.11 18.47 17.67
CA LEU A 175 -10.64 18.37 17.65
C LEU A 175 -10.10 17.21 18.49
N THR A 176 -10.56 17.08 19.74
CA THR A 176 -10.14 16.05 20.67
C THR A 176 -10.65 14.65 20.31
N ASN A 177 -11.76 14.57 19.58
CA ASN A 177 -12.33 13.31 19.12
C ASN A 177 -11.62 12.79 17.86
N ILE A 178 -11.15 13.72 16.99
CA ILE A 178 -10.51 13.41 15.71
C ILE A 178 -9.01 13.13 15.89
N PHE A 179 -8.33 13.95 16.70
CA PHE A 179 -6.90 13.83 16.95
C PHE A 179 -6.63 13.28 18.34
N ARG A 180 -5.80 12.22 18.42
CA ARG A 180 -5.46 11.56 19.68
C ARG A 180 -4.19 12.11 20.33
N ARG A 181 -3.33 12.80 19.59
CA ARG A 181 -2.04 13.31 20.09
C ARG A 181 -2.11 14.80 20.30
N ASP A 182 -1.65 15.28 21.44
CA ASP A 182 -1.64 16.71 21.80
C ASP A 182 -0.90 17.60 20.80
N LYS A 183 0.12 17.07 20.13
CA LYS A 183 0.83 17.79 19.06
C LYS A 183 -0.08 18.06 17.86
N ASP A 184 -0.85 17.06 17.43
CA ASP A 184 -1.74 17.17 16.28
C ASP A 184 -2.91 18.11 16.59
N ILE A 185 -3.43 18.07 17.83
CA ILE A 185 -4.47 18.98 18.32
C ILE A 185 -3.98 20.43 18.26
N ARG A 186 -2.77 20.71 18.76
CA ARG A 186 -2.20 22.07 18.73
C ARG A 186 -1.97 22.58 17.32
N VAL A 187 -1.51 21.73 16.41
CA VAL A 187 -1.32 22.11 15.00
C VAL A 187 -2.68 22.40 14.35
N ALA A 188 -3.68 21.53 14.55
CA ALA A 188 -5.02 21.73 14.01
C ALA A 188 -5.69 23.00 14.56
N ASP A 189 -5.57 23.27 15.85
CA ASP A 189 -6.06 24.50 16.48
C ASP A 189 -5.38 25.75 15.91
N SER A 190 -4.07 25.73 15.70
CA SER A 190 -3.35 26.83 15.06
C SER A 190 -3.83 27.09 13.63
N VAL A 191 -4.13 26.04 12.86
CA VAL A 191 -4.67 26.16 11.51
C VAL A 191 -6.07 26.77 11.54
N LEU A 192 -6.96 26.32 12.43
CA LEU A 192 -8.30 26.87 12.59
C LEU A 192 -8.26 28.34 13.01
N HIS A 193 -7.31 28.71 13.85
CA HIS A 193 -7.09 30.10 14.21
C HIS A 193 -6.75 31.00 13.02
N LEU A 194 -5.96 30.52 12.07
CA LEU A 194 -5.66 31.25 10.82
C LEU A 194 -6.92 31.45 9.95
N PHE A 195 -7.82 30.49 9.90
CA PHE A 195 -9.09 30.64 9.20
C PHE A 195 -9.97 31.73 9.83
N ARG A 196 -10.06 31.78 11.16
CA ARG A 196 -10.80 32.85 11.88
C ARG A 196 -10.24 34.24 11.59
N ILE A 197 -8.90 34.39 11.61
CA ILE A 197 -8.27 35.68 11.33
C ILE A 197 -8.62 36.16 9.92
N LYS A 198 -8.59 35.27 8.94
CA LYS A 198 -8.92 35.57 7.55
C LYS A 198 -10.36 36.06 7.39
N GLN A 199 -11.32 35.48 8.10
CA GLN A 199 -12.73 35.86 8.07
C GLN A 199 -13.00 37.23 8.70
N ASN A 200 -12.14 37.70 9.63
CA ASN A 200 -12.29 39.00 10.28
C ASN A 200 -11.61 40.16 9.51
N ILE A 201 -10.95 39.88 8.37
CA ILE A 201 -10.21 40.87 7.57
C ILE A 201 -11.00 41.28 6.31
N GLU A 202 -12.02 40.50 5.90
CA GLU A 202 -12.98 40.85 4.83
C GLU A 202 -14.20 41.56 5.37
#